data_1faa823880ff670a05d20c8daaa2a476
#
_entry.id   1faa823880ff670a05d20c8daaa2a476
#
_cell.length_a   1.000
_cell.length_b   1.000
_cell.length_c   1.000
_cell.angle_alpha   90.00
_cell.angle_beta   90.00
_cell.angle_gamma   90.00
#
_symmetry.space_group_name_H-M   'P 1'
#
loop_
_entity.id
_entity.type
_entity.pdbx_description
1 polymer ?
#
loop_
_entity_poly.entity_id
_entity_poly.type
_entity_poly.pdbx_seq_one_letter_code
_entity_poly.pdbx_strand_id
1 'polypeptide(L)'
;ENLYPTFLLSFQKGLKIGSGHTDYSKLLFSYNQPIKLGKFGVLDNTLAAGKIFGDAPLSVLSPVPANQTYSLVSNTFSLLNYYDFVVDQFFVGHFEHHFNGIILNRIPLINKLKLRSVISFRGVIGNISDRNRSINRSSIVYNTPTDLYYEYGFGIENIGFGNLRIFRVDCIWRSEFVNLNSSTPNFGVRLKISPDF
;
A
#
# COMPACT_ATOMS: atom_id res chain seq x y z
N GLU A 1 -15.29 -8.67 11.96
CA GLU A 1 -14.12 -7.77 11.92
C GLU A 1 -13.23 -7.97 13.14
N ASN A 2 -11.93 -8.20 12.93
CA ASN A 2 -10.98 -8.27 14.03
C ASN A 2 -10.65 -6.85 14.51
N LEU A 3 -11.13 -6.48 15.69
CA LEU A 3 -10.90 -5.14 16.28
C LEU A 3 -9.57 -5.05 17.05
N TYR A 4 -8.91 -6.17 17.24
CA TYR A 4 -7.65 -6.22 17.98
C TYR A 4 -6.45 -5.96 17.06
N PRO A 5 -5.39 -5.37 17.61
CA PRO A 5 -4.15 -5.22 16.86
C PRO A 5 -3.56 -6.59 16.49
N THR A 6 -3.19 -6.72 15.24
CA THR A 6 -2.49 -7.89 14.73
C THR A 6 -1.04 -7.55 14.47
N PHE A 7 -0.13 -8.29 15.07
CA PHE A 7 1.31 -8.17 14.86
C PHE A 7 1.81 -9.43 14.15
N LEU A 8 2.58 -9.23 13.09
CA LEU A 8 3.27 -10.31 12.39
C LEU A 8 4.77 -10.02 12.38
N LEU A 9 5.55 -10.94 12.91
CA LEU A 9 7.01 -10.93 12.80
C LEU A 9 7.44 -12.15 11.98
N SER A 10 8.16 -11.91 10.88
CA SER A 10 8.66 -12.95 10.00
C SER A 10 10.19 -12.88 9.93
N PHE A 11 10.83 -14.01 10.11
CA PHE A 11 12.27 -14.17 9.92
C PHE A 11 12.54 -15.25 8.88
N GLN A 12 13.38 -14.92 7.90
CA GLN A 12 13.79 -15.84 6.84
C GLN A 12 15.31 -15.84 6.75
N LYS A 13 15.92 -17.02 6.75
CA LYS A 13 17.35 -17.20 6.55
C LYS A 13 17.61 -17.95 5.24
N GLY A 14 18.35 -17.34 4.34
CA GLY A 14 18.94 -18.02 3.18
C GLY A 14 20.31 -18.57 3.57
N LEU A 15 20.52 -19.83 3.28
CA LEU A 15 21.80 -20.50 3.55
C LEU A 15 22.56 -20.72 2.23
N LYS A 16 23.84 -20.43 2.24
CA LYS A 16 24.72 -20.72 1.12
C LYS A 16 24.93 -22.23 1.01
N ILE A 17 24.48 -22.85 -0.07
CA ILE A 17 24.70 -24.25 -0.36
C ILE A 17 25.51 -24.35 -1.67
N GLY A 18 26.69 -24.92 -1.59
CA GLY A 18 27.61 -25.08 -2.75
C GLY A 18 28.20 -23.75 -3.23
N SER A 19 28.26 -23.53 -4.54
CA SER A 19 28.81 -22.32 -5.17
C SER A 19 27.83 -21.11 -5.21
N GLY A 20 26.65 -21.24 -4.62
CA GLY A 20 25.67 -20.15 -4.57
C GLY A 20 26.15 -18.95 -3.74
N HIS A 21 25.80 -17.74 -4.17
CA HIS A 21 26.25 -16.49 -3.56
C HIS A 21 25.24 -15.86 -2.59
N THR A 22 24.27 -16.63 -2.08
CA THR A 22 23.18 -16.08 -1.26
C THR A 22 23.33 -16.48 0.19
N ASP A 23 23.83 -15.55 1.03
CA ASP A 23 23.75 -15.63 2.49
C ASP A 23 23.06 -14.37 2.99
N TYR A 24 21.78 -14.49 3.31
CA TYR A 24 20.98 -13.37 3.77
C TYR A 24 20.13 -13.74 4.99
N SER A 25 19.73 -12.72 5.71
CA SER A 25 18.70 -12.81 6.75
C SER A 25 17.68 -11.71 6.49
N LYS A 26 16.40 -12.08 6.35
CA LYS A 26 15.30 -11.13 6.11
C LYS A 26 14.42 -11.09 7.35
N LEU A 27 14.21 -9.88 7.88
CA LEU A 27 13.31 -9.61 8.99
C LEU A 27 12.19 -8.71 8.49
N LEU A 28 10.94 -9.11 8.71
CA LEU A 28 9.76 -8.34 8.39
C LEU A 28 8.88 -8.22 9.63
N PHE A 29 8.41 -7.02 9.87
CA PHE A 29 7.44 -6.72 10.90
C PHE A 29 6.23 -6.05 10.24
N SER A 30 5.02 -6.45 10.63
CA SER A 30 3.83 -5.71 10.26
C SER A 30 2.85 -5.60 11.43
N TYR A 31 2.14 -4.48 11.44
CA TYR A 31 1.10 -4.14 12.38
C TYR A 31 -0.14 -3.73 11.60
N ASN A 32 -1.28 -4.28 11.97
CA ASN A 32 -2.58 -3.93 11.41
C ASN A 32 -3.59 -3.78 12.54
N GLN A 33 -4.35 -2.69 12.52
CA GLN A 33 -5.45 -2.47 13.47
C GLN A 33 -6.50 -1.54 12.89
N PRO A 34 -7.78 -1.95 12.81
CA PRO A 34 -8.91 -1.04 12.65
C PRO A 34 -9.21 -0.34 13.99
N ILE A 35 -9.28 0.99 13.98
CA ILE A 35 -9.57 1.81 15.15
C ILE A 35 -10.95 2.43 14.98
N LYS A 36 -11.90 2.05 15.83
CA LYS A 36 -13.24 2.64 15.83
C LYS A 36 -13.23 4.00 16.52
N LEU A 37 -13.57 5.05 15.78
CA LEU A 37 -13.64 6.43 16.28
C LEU A 37 -15.08 6.85 16.59
N GLY A 38 -15.93 5.90 16.95
CA GLY A 38 -17.33 6.12 17.28
C GLY A 38 -18.10 6.73 16.10
N LYS A 39 -18.71 7.90 16.31
CA LYS A 39 -19.47 8.60 15.26
C LYS A 39 -18.61 9.05 14.05
N PHE A 40 -17.32 9.18 14.22
CA PHE A 40 -16.41 9.60 13.15
C PHE A 40 -16.00 8.44 12.21
N GLY A 41 -16.40 7.21 12.51
CA GLY A 41 -16.16 6.08 11.63
C GLY A 41 -15.04 5.17 12.09
N VAL A 42 -14.34 4.57 11.13
CA VAL A 42 -13.26 3.61 11.37
C VAL A 42 -12.01 4.06 10.63
N LEU A 43 -10.89 4.01 11.31
CA LEU A 43 -9.55 4.20 10.74
C LEU A 43 -8.87 2.84 10.64
N ASP A 44 -8.71 2.35 9.42
CA ASP A 44 -7.86 1.20 9.14
C ASP A 44 -6.43 1.66 8.97
N ASN A 45 -5.53 1.04 9.73
CA ASN A 45 -4.12 1.36 9.61
C ASN A 45 -3.29 0.08 9.52
N THR A 46 -2.33 0.10 8.60
CA THR A 46 -1.35 -0.96 8.41
C THR A 46 0.02 -0.33 8.33
N LEU A 47 0.92 -0.77 9.20
CA LEU A 47 2.33 -0.38 9.19
C LEU A 47 3.18 -1.61 8.93
N ALA A 48 4.19 -1.50 8.10
CA ALA A 48 5.15 -2.56 7.92
C ALA A 48 6.56 -2.01 7.78
N ALA A 49 7.52 -2.75 8.31
CA ALA A 49 8.93 -2.47 8.20
C ALA A 49 9.69 -3.75 7.86
N GLY A 50 10.73 -3.62 7.05
CA GLY A 50 11.54 -4.75 6.69
C GLY A 50 13.00 -4.40 6.50
N LYS A 51 13.87 -5.38 6.79
CA LYS A 51 15.30 -5.26 6.52
C LYS A 51 15.88 -6.60 6.11
N ILE A 52 16.73 -6.54 5.09
CA ILE A 52 17.50 -7.68 4.61
C ILE A 52 18.97 -7.41 4.94
N PHE A 53 19.60 -8.36 5.58
CA PHE A 53 21.02 -8.34 5.93
C PHE A 53 21.74 -9.35 5.05
N GLY A 54 22.93 -9.00 4.55
CA GLY A 54 23.76 -9.86 3.72
C GLY A 54 23.41 -9.77 2.22
N ASP A 55 23.80 -10.79 1.46
CA ASP A 55 23.75 -10.84 0.02
C ASP A 55 22.44 -11.50 -0.45
N ALA A 56 21.50 -10.69 -0.88
CA ALA A 56 20.20 -11.16 -1.31
C ALA A 56 20.05 -11.08 -2.84
N PRO A 57 19.61 -12.15 -3.52
CA PRO A 57 19.26 -12.09 -4.94
C PRO A 57 18.01 -11.23 -5.14
N LEU A 58 17.80 -10.73 -6.37
CA LEU A 58 16.66 -9.86 -6.72
C LEU A 58 15.31 -10.46 -6.31
N SER A 59 15.18 -11.78 -6.40
CA SER A 59 13.94 -12.50 -6.00
C SER A 59 13.63 -12.46 -4.51
N VAL A 60 14.60 -12.10 -3.66
CA VAL A 60 14.44 -11.97 -2.20
C VAL A 60 14.29 -10.51 -1.78
N LEU A 61 14.82 -9.58 -2.57
CA LEU A 61 14.61 -8.15 -2.33
C LEU A 61 13.11 -7.85 -2.23
N SER A 62 12.79 -6.75 -1.57
CA SER A 62 11.39 -6.39 -1.35
C SER A 62 10.95 -5.35 -2.39
N PRO A 63 10.25 -5.76 -3.48
CA PRO A 63 9.57 -4.79 -4.32
C PRO A 63 8.44 -4.15 -3.51
N VAL A 64 8.27 -2.84 -3.67
CA VAL A 64 7.14 -2.13 -3.06
C VAL A 64 5.85 -2.60 -3.73
N PRO A 65 4.83 -3.04 -2.97
CA PRO A 65 3.59 -3.56 -3.55
C PRO A 65 2.88 -2.52 -4.40
N ALA A 66 2.82 -2.74 -5.71
CA ALA A 66 2.18 -1.88 -6.68
C ALA A 66 0.93 -2.54 -7.26
N ASN A 67 -0.03 -1.73 -7.68
CA ASN A 67 -1.27 -2.19 -8.30
C ASN A 67 -1.51 -1.49 -9.63
N GLN A 68 -1.36 -2.20 -10.72
CA GLN A 68 -1.61 -1.70 -12.08
C GLN A 68 -3.03 -2.00 -12.59
N THR A 69 -3.87 -2.62 -11.78
CA THR A 69 -5.26 -2.93 -12.15
C THR A 69 -6.18 -1.74 -11.87
N TYR A 70 -7.35 -1.74 -12.50
CA TYR A 70 -8.41 -0.77 -12.19
C TYR A 70 -9.08 -1.00 -10.84
N SER A 71 -8.91 -2.20 -10.26
CA SER A 71 -9.43 -2.53 -8.95
C SER A 71 -8.54 -1.97 -7.85
N LEU A 72 -9.14 -1.39 -6.81
CA LEU A 72 -8.41 -0.99 -5.61
C LEU A 72 -8.04 -2.23 -4.80
N VAL A 73 -6.74 -2.47 -4.63
CA VAL A 73 -6.20 -3.56 -3.81
C VAL A 73 -5.67 -2.97 -2.50
N SER A 74 -6.07 -3.57 -1.38
CA SER A 74 -5.63 -3.12 -0.05
C SER A 74 -4.11 -3.30 0.10
N ASN A 75 -3.49 -2.39 0.85
CA ASN A 75 -2.05 -2.40 1.16
C ASN A 75 -1.12 -2.38 -0.07
N THR A 76 -1.59 -1.77 -1.18
CA THR A 76 -0.78 -1.54 -2.38
C THR A 76 -0.80 -0.09 -2.79
N PHE A 77 0.23 0.36 -3.49
CA PHE A 77 0.28 1.65 -4.15
C PHE A 77 -0.44 1.56 -5.50
N SER A 78 -1.37 2.48 -5.73
CA SER A 78 -2.27 2.43 -6.89
C SER A 78 -1.72 3.11 -8.13
N LEU A 79 -0.67 3.94 -7.98
CA LEU A 79 -0.07 4.72 -9.06
C LEU A 79 1.39 4.35 -9.33
N LEU A 80 1.88 3.24 -8.74
CA LEU A 80 3.17 2.65 -9.05
C LEU A 80 3.01 1.51 -10.06
N ASN A 81 4.01 1.34 -10.92
CA ASN A 81 4.18 0.14 -11.73
C ASN A 81 4.92 -0.94 -10.93
N TYR A 82 4.78 -2.20 -11.36
CA TYR A 82 5.55 -3.29 -10.77
C TYR A 82 7.05 -3.03 -10.93
N TYR A 83 7.80 -3.22 -9.84
CA TYR A 83 9.23 -2.97 -9.73
C TYR A 83 9.68 -1.50 -9.91
N ASP A 84 8.77 -0.51 -9.89
CA ASP A 84 9.19 0.90 -9.82
C ASP A 84 10.12 1.13 -8.63
N PHE A 85 9.83 0.49 -7.50
CA PHE A 85 10.67 0.53 -6.30
C PHE A 85 11.07 -0.86 -5.82
N VAL A 86 12.38 -1.05 -5.60
CA VAL A 86 12.96 -2.24 -4.98
C VAL A 86 13.86 -1.81 -3.83
N VAL A 87 13.72 -2.48 -2.70
CA VAL A 87 14.38 -2.10 -1.45
C VAL A 87 14.90 -3.31 -0.68
N ASP A 88 15.94 -3.15 0.11
CA ASP A 88 16.39 -4.13 1.10
C ASP A 88 16.07 -3.69 2.54
N GLN A 89 15.73 -2.41 2.74
CA GLN A 89 15.17 -1.89 3.97
C GLN A 89 14.07 -0.88 3.67
N PHE A 90 12.96 -0.95 4.40
CA PHE A 90 11.83 -0.08 4.17
C PHE A 90 10.96 0.11 5.40
N PHE A 91 10.22 1.20 5.37
CA PHE A 91 9.06 1.45 6.21
C PHE A 91 7.90 1.87 5.30
N VAL A 92 6.73 1.25 5.49
CA VAL A 92 5.53 1.54 4.73
C VAL A 92 4.35 1.71 5.67
N GLY A 93 3.50 2.68 5.36
CA GLY A 93 2.26 2.94 6.08
C GLY A 93 1.08 3.08 5.12
N HIS A 94 -0.03 2.43 5.45
CA HIS A 94 -1.31 2.56 4.78
C HIS A 94 -2.36 2.95 5.81
N PHE A 95 -3.08 4.03 5.53
CA PHE A 95 -4.14 4.58 6.36
C PHE A 95 -5.37 4.79 5.52
N GLU A 96 -6.51 4.30 5.98
CA GLU A 96 -7.79 4.43 5.28
C GLU A 96 -8.86 4.78 6.32
N HIS A 97 -9.44 5.98 6.20
CA HIS A 97 -10.46 6.45 7.12
C HIS A 97 -11.85 6.42 6.46
N HIS A 98 -12.71 5.57 6.97
CA HIS A 98 -14.09 5.37 6.54
C HIS A 98 -15.03 6.21 7.41
N PHE A 99 -15.65 7.23 6.82
CA PHE A 99 -16.63 8.07 7.52
C PHE A 99 -18.02 7.45 7.47
N ASN A 100 -18.63 7.20 8.60
CA ASN A 100 -19.98 6.61 8.72
C ASN A 100 -21.10 7.53 8.23
N GLY A 101 -20.98 8.11 7.03
CA GLY A 101 -21.96 9.02 6.46
C GLY A 101 -22.04 10.41 7.12
N ILE A 102 -21.17 10.71 8.09
CA ILE A 102 -21.19 11.96 8.85
C ILE A 102 -21.05 13.21 7.97
N ILE A 103 -20.40 13.07 6.82
CA ILE A 103 -20.20 14.15 5.85
C ILE A 103 -21.36 14.19 4.86
N LEU A 104 -21.54 13.10 4.10
CA LEU A 104 -22.46 13.07 2.97
C LEU A 104 -23.93 13.03 3.37
N ASN A 105 -24.28 12.44 4.51
CA ASN A 105 -25.65 12.41 5.00
C ASN A 105 -26.18 13.79 5.46
N ARG A 106 -25.33 14.79 5.59
CA ARG A 106 -25.73 16.17 5.91
C ARG A 106 -26.19 16.98 4.69
N ILE A 107 -25.88 16.48 3.48
CA ILE A 107 -26.20 17.17 2.23
C ILE A 107 -27.60 16.71 1.79
N PRO A 108 -28.59 17.63 1.69
CA PRO A 108 -29.90 17.31 1.16
C PRO A 108 -29.81 16.62 -0.22
N LEU A 109 -30.67 15.67 -0.53
CA LEU A 109 -30.65 14.81 -1.69
C LEU A 109 -29.60 13.69 -1.64
N ILE A 110 -28.34 13.98 -1.28
CA ILE A 110 -27.26 12.97 -1.18
C ILE A 110 -27.54 12.02 0.00
N ASN A 111 -28.13 12.49 1.08
CA ASN A 111 -28.48 11.66 2.23
C ASN A 111 -29.39 10.46 1.88
N LYS A 112 -30.25 10.60 0.87
CA LYS A 112 -31.11 9.51 0.35
C LYS A 112 -30.30 8.39 -0.30
N LEU A 113 -29.12 8.71 -0.82
CA LEU A 113 -28.21 7.75 -1.46
C LEU A 113 -27.41 6.95 -0.45
N LYS A 114 -27.40 7.32 0.84
CA LYS A 114 -26.65 6.65 1.93
C LYS A 114 -25.18 6.41 1.61
N LEU A 115 -24.57 7.29 0.80
CA LEU A 115 -23.17 7.21 0.45
C LEU A 115 -22.29 7.52 1.66
N ARG A 116 -21.10 6.89 1.68
CA ARG A 116 -20.08 7.15 2.70
C ARG A 116 -18.81 7.66 2.03
N SER A 117 -18.09 8.55 2.68
CA SER A 117 -16.81 9.04 2.19
C SER A 117 -15.66 8.29 2.83
N VAL A 118 -14.58 8.16 2.08
CA VAL A 118 -13.33 7.54 2.52
C VAL A 118 -12.18 8.46 2.15
N ILE A 119 -11.21 8.58 3.04
CA ILE A 119 -9.91 9.22 2.75
C ILE A 119 -8.83 8.18 2.94
N SER A 120 -7.88 8.14 2.02
CA SER A 120 -6.73 7.24 2.09
C SER A 120 -5.41 7.98 2.02
N PHE A 121 -4.43 7.48 2.74
CA PHE A 121 -3.04 7.91 2.67
C PHE A 121 -2.14 6.68 2.70
N ARG A 122 -1.16 6.64 1.81
CA ARG A 122 -0.16 5.57 1.72
C ARG A 122 1.19 6.20 1.56
N GLY A 123 2.17 5.70 2.28
CA GLY A 123 3.53 6.23 2.19
C GLY A 123 4.57 5.13 2.31
N VAL A 124 5.68 5.28 1.60
CA VAL A 124 6.83 4.40 1.69
C VAL A 124 8.11 5.20 1.63
N ILE A 125 9.05 4.80 2.47
CA ILE A 125 10.44 5.22 2.43
C ILE A 125 11.32 3.97 2.55
N GLY A 126 12.43 3.92 1.82
CA GLY A 126 13.30 2.77 1.87
C GLY A 126 14.63 3.00 1.17
N ASN A 127 15.50 2.03 1.29
CA ASN A 127 16.81 2.08 0.66
C ASN A 127 17.23 0.69 0.15
N ILE A 128 18.25 0.65 -0.67
CA ILE A 128 18.96 -0.57 -1.09
C ILE A 128 20.44 -0.34 -0.90
N SER A 129 21.11 -1.28 -0.21
CA SER A 129 22.54 -1.22 0.02
C SER A 129 23.32 -1.32 -1.30
N ASP A 130 24.46 -0.65 -1.40
CA ASP A 130 25.31 -0.68 -2.60
C ASP A 130 25.72 -2.11 -2.97
N ARG A 131 25.89 -2.97 -1.97
CA ARG A 131 26.20 -4.38 -2.16
C ARG A 131 25.06 -5.11 -2.86
N ASN A 132 23.83 -5.01 -2.37
CA ASN A 132 22.68 -5.63 -3.00
C ASN A 132 22.38 -5.01 -4.37
N ARG A 133 22.63 -3.72 -4.54
CA ARG A 133 22.51 -3.04 -5.86
C ARG A 133 23.54 -3.59 -6.86
N SER A 134 24.79 -3.81 -6.45
CA SER A 134 25.85 -4.29 -7.33
C SER A 134 25.68 -5.75 -7.76
N ILE A 135 25.18 -6.60 -6.85
CA ILE A 135 24.93 -8.02 -7.13
C ILE A 135 23.73 -8.18 -8.07
N ASN A 136 22.72 -7.35 -7.94
CA ASN A 136 21.45 -7.45 -8.67
C ASN A 136 21.38 -6.51 -9.88
N ARG A 137 22.47 -6.42 -10.66
CA ARG A 137 22.44 -5.71 -11.94
C ARG A 137 21.45 -6.40 -12.87
N SER A 138 20.40 -5.65 -13.25
CA SER A 138 19.32 -6.15 -14.11
C SER A 138 19.16 -5.21 -15.31
N SER A 139 18.64 -5.74 -16.41
CA SER A 139 18.17 -4.93 -17.54
C SER A 139 16.90 -4.13 -17.18
N ILE A 140 16.18 -4.55 -16.12
CA ILE A 140 15.05 -3.80 -15.58
C ILE A 140 15.61 -2.70 -14.67
N VAL A 141 15.37 -1.45 -15.06
CA VAL A 141 15.72 -0.29 -14.24
C VAL A 141 14.68 -0.18 -13.12
N TYR A 142 15.11 -0.35 -11.89
CA TYR A 142 14.31 -0.09 -10.70
C TYR A 142 14.89 1.07 -9.90
N ASN A 143 14.02 1.80 -9.23
CA ASN A 143 14.38 2.92 -8.36
C ASN A 143 14.30 2.50 -6.88
N THR A 144 14.68 3.42 -6.02
CA THR A 144 14.62 3.22 -4.57
C THR A 144 14.03 4.49 -3.95
N PRO A 145 12.99 4.39 -3.12
CA PRO A 145 12.33 5.55 -2.51
C PRO A 145 13.15 6.04 -1.30
N THR A 146 14.31 6.67 -1.55
CA THR A 146 15.16 7.27 -0.51
C THR A 146 14.48 8.43 0.19
N ASP A 147 13.63 9.16 -0.54
CA ASP A 147 12.72 10.16 -0.01
C ASP A 147 11.31 9.57 0.12
N LEU A 148 10.49 10.19 0.96
CA LEU A 148 9.13 9.72 1.17
C LEU A 148 8.30 9.82 -0.12
N TYR A 149 7.96 8.66 -0.68
CA TYR A 149 6.93 8.55 -1.70
C TYR A 149 5.57 8.36 -1.02
N TYR A 150 4.56 9.10 -1.44
CA TYR A 150 3.21 8.93 -0.89
C TYR A 150 2.12 9.11 -1.95
N GLU A 151 1.01 8.42 -1.70
CA GLU A 151 -0.25 8.58 -2.41
C GLU A 151 -1.33 8.98 -1.40
N TYR A 152 -2.23 9.85 -1.83
CA TYR A 152 -3.42 10.22 -1.07
C TYR A 152 -4.65 10.14 -1.97
N GLY A 153 -5.78 9.83 -1.38
CA GLY A 153 -7.00 9.64 -2.15
C GLY A 153 -8.25 10.02 -1.38
N PHE A 154 -9.29 10.29 -2.16
CA PHE A 154 -10.65 10.47 -1.68
C PHE A 154 -11.55 9.51 -2.43
N GLY A 155 -12.38 8.77 -1.69
CA GLY A 155 -13.30 7.79 -2.23
C GLY A 155 -14.73 7.99 -1.76
N ILE A 156 -15.65 7.44 -2.54
CA ILE A 156 -17.06 7.30 -2.19
C ILE A 156 -17.38 5.83 -2.20
N GLU A 157 -17.89 5.32 -1.09
CA GLU A 157 -18.30 3.94 -0.91
C GLU A 157 -19.81 3.80 -0.64
N ASN A 158 -20.29 2.58 -0.53
CA ASN A 158 -21.70 2.26 -0.37
C ASN A 158 -22.53 2.69 -1.59
N ILE A 159 -21.94 2.63 -2.78
CA ILE A 159 -22.61 2.91 -4.04
C ILE A 159 -23.38 1.65 -4.47
N GLY A 160 -24.65 1.81 -4.86
CA GLY A 160 -25.49 0.70 -5.31
C GLY A 160 -26.99 0.99 -5.17
N PHE A 161 -27.81 -0.03 -5.42
CA PHE A 161 -29.26 0.05 -5.38
C PHE A 161 -29.85 -0.91 -4.34
N GLY A 162 -30.89 -0.46 -3.64
CA GLY A 162 -31.53 -1.25 -2.60
C GLY A 162 -30.57 -1.69 -1.51
N ASN A 163 -30.51 -3.00 -1.29
CA ASN A 163 -29.59 -3.61 -0.32
C ASN A 163 -28.23 -3.98 -0.91
N LEU A 164 -28.08 -3.92 -2.24
CA LEU A 164 -26.81 -4.21 -2.91
C LEU A 164 -26.00 -2.93 -3.08
N ARG A 165 -25.19 -2.61 -2.05
CA ARG A 165 -24.38 -1.39 -1.98
C ARG A 165 -22.93 -1.76 -1.74
N ILE A 166 -22.30 -2.32 -2.78
CA ILE A 166 -20.98 -2.96 -2.69
C ILE A 166 -19.89 -2.20 -3.46
N PHE A 167 -20.25 -1.16 -4.18
CA PHE A 167 -19.27 -0.46 -5.02
C PHE A 167 -18.65 0.72 -4.29
N ARG A 168 -17.37 0.92 -4.56
CA ARG A 168 -16.57 2.08 -4.13
C ARG A 168 -15.76 2.59 -5.31
N VAL A 169 -15.62 3.91 -5.39
CA VAL A 169 -14.81 4.63 -6.38
C VAL A 169 -13.85 5.54 -5.64
N ASP A 170 -12.57 5.46 -5.97
CA ASP A 170 -11.50 6.27 -5.38
C ASP A 170 -10.79 7.09 -6.45
N CYS A 171 -10.59 8.38 -6.18
CA CYS A 171 -9.69 9.26 -6.88
C CYS A 171 -8.39 9.34 -6.09
N ILE A 172 -7.25 9.03 -6.71
CA ILE A 172 -5.96 8.92 -6.04
C ILE A 172 -4.94 9.80 -6.75
N TRP A 173 -4.16 10.52 -5.98
CA TRP A 173 -3.05 11.35 -6.41
C TRP A 173 -1.77 10.88 -5.72
N ARG A 174 -0.64 11.12 -6.36
CA ARG A 174 0.67 10.84 -5.77
C ARG A 174 1.52 12.09 -5.63
N SER A 175 2.54 12.01 -4.76
CA SER A 175 3.62 12.99 -4.70
C SER A 175 4.43 13.00 -5.99
N GLU A 176 4.99 14.15 -6.34
CA GLU A 176 6.03 14.21 -7.35
C GLU A 176 7.27 13.47 -6.83
N PHE A 177 7.76 12.51 -7.62
CA PHE A 177 8.98 11.78 -7.33
C PHE A 177 9.87 11.81 -8.57
N VAL A 178 11.01 12.47 -8.46
CA VAL A 178 11.89 12.86 -9.59
C VAL A 178 12.42 11.65 -10.38
N ASN A 179 12.50 10.48 -9.75
CA ASN A 179 13.12 9.29 -10.34
C ASN A 179 12.13 8.26 -10.88
N LEU A 180 10.84 8.58 -10.95
CA LEU A 180 9.86 7.68 -11.57
C LEU A 180 9.84 7.88 -13.09
N ASN A 181 9.58 6.77 -13.80
CA ASN A 181 9.43 6.83 -15.26
C ASN A 181 8.31 7.80 -15.65
N SER A 182 8.49 8.52 -16.74
CA SER A 182 7.51 9.50 -17.26
C SER A 182 6.13 8.88 -17.59
N SER A 183 6.08 7.56 -17.73
CA SER A 183 4.83 6.80 -17.97
C SER A 183 4.00 6.55 -16.70
N THR A 184 4.54 6.83 -15.50
CA THR A 184 3.82 6.63 -14.23
C THR A 184 2.83 7.77 -14.00
N PRO A 185 1.51 7.51 -13.90
CA PRO A 185 0.52 8.57 -13.81
C PRO A 185 0.57 9.29 -12.46
N ASN A 186 0.25 10.60 -12.45
CA ASN A 186 0.14 11.39 -11.22
C ASN A 186 -1.25 11.32 -10.58
N PHE A 187 -2.25 10.84 -11.34
CA PHE A 187 -3.63 10.70 -10.94
C PHE A 187 -4.22 9.42 -11.49
N GLY A 188 -5.10 8.79 -10.74
CA GLY A 188 -5.83 7.61 -11.19
C GLY A 188 -7.16 7.44 -10.47
N VAL A 189 -8.07 6.73 -11.13
CA VAL A 189 -9.33 6.31 -10.56
C VAL A 189 -9.29 4.81 -10.35
N ARG A 190 -9.75 4.34 -9.19
CA ARG A 190 -9.81 2.92 -8.85
C ARG A 190 -11.21 2.54 -8.37
N LEU A 191 -11.60 1.32 -8.68
CA LEU A 191 -12.88 0.74 -8.29
C LEU A 191 -12.63 -0.36 -7.25
N LYS A 192 -13.52 -0.49 -6.27
CA LYS A 192 -13.49 -1.60 -5.31
C LYS A 192 -14.89 -2.17 -5.17
N ILE A 193 -14.96 -3.47 -5.10
CA ILE A 193 -16.18 -4.19 -4.70
C ILE A 193 -15.92 -4.61 -3.24
N SER A 194 -16.70 -4.06 -2.33
CA SER A 194 -16.65 -4.35 -0.89
C SER A 194 -18.03 -4.77 -0.44
N PRO A 195 -18.34 -6.05 -0.45
CA PRO A 195 -19.58 -6.51 0.17
C PRO A 195 -19.46 -6.30 1.68
N ASP A 196 -20.25 -5.36 2.22
CA ASP A 196 -20.49 -5.25 3.65
C ASP A 196 -21.53 -6.32 4.01
N PHE A 197 -21.07 -7.46 4.52
CA PHE A 197 -21.92 -8.48 5.15
C PHE A 197 -21.80 -8.39 6.66
#